data_a848557e737489da3a76d9d6e5e68499
#
_entry.id   a848557e737489da3a76d9d6e5e68499
#
_cell.length_a   1.000
_cell.length_b   1.000
_cell.length_c   1.000
_cell.angle_alpha   90.00
_cell.angle_beta   90.00
_cell.angle_gamma   90.00
#
_symmetry.space_group_name_H-M   'P 1'
#
loop_
_entity.id
_entity.type
_entity.pdbx_description
1 polymer ?
#
loop_
_entity_poly.entity_id
_entity_poly.type
_entity_poly.pdbx_seq_one_letter_code
_entity_poly.pdbx_strand_id
1 'polypeptide(L)'
;MNRIICFHLFNDYSGSPKVLKMALEGLLKKGYQVDLISSKGGVLDELLHYKNLRKYSYSYRFSNNPVITILRYSTIQIYTFLLAFRWLFHKDVVFYINTLLPVGPALAGRIMGKHIVYHYHENAFAKGAFYKALATAMQKLAHEIICVSEYQASFLKREKGVIIAPNSLSNNFTNRLIPTPQTAFERKQILMLGSLKLYKSPLEFIELAQKLPQFTFELVVNDTQENING
;
A
#
# COMPACT_ATOMS: atom_id res chain seq x y z
N MET A 1 20.54 4.86 -13.67
CA MET A 1 19.45 3.90 -13.33
C MET A 1 18.13 4.59 -13.61
N ASN A 2 17.48 4.28 -14.75
CA ASN A 2 16.34 5.08 -15.24
C ASN A 2 15.04 4.27 -15.38
N ARG A 3 15.04 2.97 -14.99
CA ARG A 3 13.86 2.13 -15.10
C ARG A 3 13.51 1.44 -13.78
N ILE A 4 12.25 1.50 -13.42
CA ILE A 4 11.69 0.91 -12.20
C ILE A 4 10.66 -0.14 -12.60
N ILE A 5 10.82 -1.35 -12.07
CA ILE A 5 9.86 -2.44 -12.24
C ILE A 5 9.08 -2.55 -10.95
N CYS A 6 7.84 -2.10 -10.98
CA CYS A 6 6.99 -2.00 -9.79
C CYS A 6 6.01 -3.16 -9.73
N PHE A 7 6.00 -3.87 -8.60
CA PHE A 7 5.08 -4.97 -8.34
C PHE A 7 4.12 -4.63 -7.21
N HIS A 8 2.83 -4.77 -7.46
CA HIS A 8 1.77 -4.56 -6.50
C HIS A 8 0.64 -5.57 -6.72
N LEU A 9 0.15 -6.23 -5.64
CA LEU A 9 -0.82 -7.32 -5.81
C LEU A 9 -2.20 -6.80 -6.22
N PHE A 10 -2.75 -5.86 -5.44
CA PHE A 10 -4.09 -5.31 -5.64
C PHE A 10 -4.03 -3.93 -6.32
N ASN A 11 -5.02 -3.67 -7.17
CA ASN A 11 -5.26 -2.33 -7.66
C ASN A 11 -6.72 -1.97 -7.41
N ASP A 12 -6.96 -1.36 -6.27
CA ASP A 12 -8.25 -0.86 -5.82
C ASP A 12 -8.13 0.61 -5.37
N TYR A 13 -9.13 1.14 -4.68
CA TYR A 13 -9.13 2.52 -4.16
C TYR A 13 -8.72 2.61 -2.67
N SER A 14 -8.09 1.57 -2.13
CA SER A 14 -7.58 1.56 -0.75
C SER A 14 -6.30 2.40 -0.57
N GLY A 15 -5.76 2.43 0.64
CA GLY A 15 -4.63 3.31 0.99
C GLY A 15 -3.34 2.99 0.25
N SER A 16 -2.90 1.73 0.23
CA SER A 16 -1.59 1.37 -0.35
C SER A 16 -1.49 1.60 -1.87
N PRO A 17 -2.52 1.32 -2.71
CA PRO A 17 -2.49 1.72 -4.13
C PRO A 17 -2.48 3.24 -4.33
N LYS A 18 -3.19 4.01 -3.48
CA LYS A 18 -3.18 5.48 -3.56
C LYS A 18 -1.80 6.06 -3.27
N VAL A 19 -1.13 5.57 -2.23
CA VAL A 19 0.24 5.98 -1.90
C VAL A 19 1.20 5.57 -3.02
N LEU A 20 1.08 4.34 -3.54
CA LEU A 20 1.87 3.89 -4.68
C LEU A 20 1.65 4.77 -5.91
N LYS A 21 0.39 5.13 -6.24
CA LYS A 21 0.09 6.04 -7.35
C LYS A 21 0.87 7.34 -7.22
N MET A 22 0.85 7.96 -6.04
CA MET A 22 1.57 9.23 -5.80
C MET A 22 3.08 9.06 -5.97
N ALA A 23 3.66 7.98 -5.46
CA ALA A 23 5.08 7.69 -5.61
C ALA A 23 5.47 7.49 -7.09
N LEU A 24 4.68 6.68 -7.83
CA LEU A 24 4.91 6.43 -9.25
C LEU A 24 4.71 7.70 -10.10
N GLU A 25 3.71 8.51 -9.78
CA GLU A 25 3.46 9.78 -10.45
C GLU A 25 4.66 10.73 -10.31
N GLY A 26 5.24 10.81 -9.11
CA GLY A 26 6.46 11.58 -8.86
C GLY A 26 7.66 11.08 -9.68
N LEU A 27 7.83 9.77 -9.79
CA LEU A 27 8.89 9.15 -10.59
C LEU A 27 8.69 9.38 -12.10
N LEU A 28 7.46 9.22 -12.58
CA LEU A 28 7.09 9.43 -13.98
C LEU A 28 7.31 10.90 -14.40
N LYS A 29 6.93 11.86 -13.56
CA LYS A 29 7.19 13.30 -13.78
C LYS A 29 8.67 13.63 -13.80
N LYS A 30 9.51 12.89 -13.08
CA LYS A 30 10.98 13.00 -13.13
C LYS A 30 11.63 12.29 -14.32
N GLY A 31 10.83 11.69 -15.22
CA GLY A 31 11.30 11.05 -16.44
C GLY A 31 11.74 9.60 -16.30
N TYR A 32 11.53 8.95 -15.14
CA TYR A 32 11.79 7.52 -15.01
C TYR A 32 10.86 6.70 -15.89
N GLN A 33 11.38 5.61 -16.46
CA GLN A 33 10.56 4.57 -17.10
C GLN A 33 10.02 3.65 -16.03
N VAL A 34 8.71 3.39 -16.04
CA VAL A 34 8.05 2.51 -15.07
C VAL A 34 7.36 1.36 -15.80
N ASP A 35 7.70 0.14 -15.42
CA ASP A 35 6.95 -1.07 -15.75
C ASP A 35 6.15 -1.46 -14.51
N LEU A 36 4.82 -1.29 -14.54
CA LEU A 36 3.92 -1.57 -13.44
C LEU A 36 3.23 -2.91 -13.61
N ILE A 37 3.40 -3.81 -12.67
CA ILE A 37 2.77 -5.12 -12.62
C ILE A 37 1.76 -5.15 -11.47
N SER A 38 0.46 -5.19 -11.79
CA SER A 38 -0.61 -5.18 -10.80
C SER A 38 -1.90 -5.80 -11.33
N SER A 39 -2.88 -6.04 -10.46
CA SER A 39 -4.22 -6.42 -10.92
C SER A 39 -4.88 -5.30 -11.73
N LYS A 40 -5.94 -5.67 -12.48
CA LYS A 40 -6.75 -4.74 -13.27
C LYS A 40 -7.71 -3.96 -12.40
N GLY A 41 -8.06 -2.76 -12.86
CA GLY A 41 -9.03 -1.86 -12.24
C GLY A 41 -8.43 -1.09 -11.05
N GLY A 42 -9.03 0.02 -10.65
CA GLY A 42 -8.59 0.82 -9.51
C GLY A 42 -7.66 1.98 -9.84
N VAL A 43 -7.13 2.60 -8.79
CA VAL A 43 -6.50 3.93 -8.86
C VAL A 43 -5.21 3.98 -9.68
N LEU A 44 -4.50 2.86 -9.82
CA LEU A 44 -3.25 2.81 -10.59
C LEU A 44 -3.49 2.91 -12.11
N ASP A 45 -4.71 2.63 -12.58
CA ASP A 45 -5.06 2.76 -14.00
C ASP A 45 -5.14 4.22 -14.44
N GLU A 46 -5.30 5.15 -13.50
CA GLU A 46 -5.24 6.58 -13.77
C GLU A 46 -3.86 7.05 -14.26
N LEU A 47 -2.81 6.26 -14.03
CA LEU A 47 -1.46 6.56 -14.52
C LEU A 47 -1.21 6.20 -16.00
N LEU A 48 -2.15 5.52 -16.66
CA LEU A 48 -1.97 5.01 -18.02
C LEU A 48 -1.80 6.11 -19.10
N HIS A 49 -2.10 7.36 -18.76
CA HIS A 49 -1.85 8.49 -19.64
C HIS A 49 -0.36 8.89 -19.77
N TYR A 50 0.50 8.40 -18.85
CA TYR A 50 1.94 8.67 -18.92
C TYR A 50 2.61 7.79 -19.97
N LYS A 51 3.29 8.42 -20.96
CA LYS A 51 3.97 7.72 -22.07
C LYS A 51 5.15 6.84 -21.62
N ASN A 52 5.76 7.16 -20.48
CA ASN A 52 6.86 6.44 -19.87
C ASN A 52 6.42 5.36 -18.84
N LEU A 53 5.12 5.05 -18.82
CA LEU A 53 4.56 3.92 -18.07
C LEU A 53 4.16 2.79 -19.01
N ARG A 54 4.53 1.55 -18.66
CA ARG A 54 3.97 0.32 -19.24
C ARG A 54 3.31 -0.48 -18.13
N LYS A 55 2.07 -0.95 -18.36
CA LYS A 55 1.35 -1.77 -17.38
C LYS A 55 1.19 -3.21 -17.89
N TYR A 56 1.54 -4.16 -17.01
CA TYR A 56 1.29 -5.58 -17.15
C TYR A 56 0.23 -5.99 -16.14
N SER A 57 -0.95 -6.34 -16.61
CA SER A 57 -2.10 -6.60 -15.75
C SER A 57 -2.47 -8.06 -15.69
N TYR A 58 -2.90 -8.50 -14.51
CA TYR A 58 -3.51 -9.81 -14.28
C TYR A 58 -4.86 -9.64 -13.56
N SER A 59 -5.65 -10.71 -13.53
CA SER A 59 -6.88 -10.73 -12.74
C SER A 59 -6.63 -11.40 -11.40
N TYR A 60 -6.87 -10.67 -10.31
CA TYR A 60 -6.82 -11.20 -8.96
C TYR A 60 -8.03 -10.73 -8.17
N ARG A 61 -8.73 -11.68 -7.55
CA ARG A 61 -9.88 -11.40 -6.69
C ARG A 61 -9.75 -12.18 -5.39
N PHE A 62 -10.03 -11.51 -4.29
CA PHE A 62 -10.15 -12.15 -2.99
C PHE A 62 -11.34 -13.11 -2.98
N SER A 63 -11.27 -14.16 -2.16
CA SER A 63 -12.37 -15.10 -1.96
C SER A 63 -12.60 -15.27 -0.46
N ASN A 64 -13.86 -15.40 -0.06
CA ASN A 64 -14.21 -15.73 1.33
C ASN A 64 -13.73 -17.13 1.73
N ASN A 65 -13.47 -18.03 0.76
CA ASN A 65 -12.85 -19.32 1.02
C ASN A 65 -11.31 -19.16 1.11
N PRO A 66 -10.71 -19.49 2.28
CA PRO A 66 -9.27 -19.32 2.49
C PRO A 66 -8.41 -20.20 1.55
N VAL A 67 -8.86 -21.39 1.21
CA VAL A 67 -8.13 -22.32 0.30
C VAL A 67 -8.07 -21.71 -1.09
N ILE A 68 -9.19 -21.20 -1.60
CA ILE A 68 -9.24 -20.54 -2.93
C ILE A 68 -8.35 -19.29 -2.93
N THR A 69 -8.36 -18.53 -1.84
CA THR A 69 -7.50 -17.33 -1.71
C THR A 69 -6.03 -17.70 -1.74
N ILE A 70 -5.60 -18.74 -1.03
CA ILE A 70 -4.23 -19.22 -1.02
C ILE A 70 -3.82 -19.71 -2.42
N LEU A 71 -4.66 -20.50 -3.08
CA LEU A 71 -4.39 -20.99 -4.44
C LEU A 71 -4.23 -19.83 -5.43
N ARG A 72 -5.15 -18.89 -5.44
CA ARG A 72 -5.07 -17.70 -6.30
C ARG A 72 -3.83 -16.86 -6.01
N TYR A 73 -3.52 -16.64 -4.73
CA TYR A 73 -2.32 -15.93 -4.32
C TYR A 73 -1.06 -16.64 -4.81
N SER A 74 -0.94 -17.95 -4.58
CA SER A 74 0.21 -18.75 -5.04
C SER A 74 0.37 -18.71 -6.56
N THR A 75 -0.71 -18.84 -7.31
CA THR A 75 -0.69 -18.73 -8.78
C THR A 75 -0.14 -17.39 -9.23
N ILE A 76 -0.58 -16.30 -8.62
CA ILE A 76 -0.07 -14.96 -8.96
C ILE A 76 1.41 -14.79 -8.55
N GLN A 77 1.83 -15.36 -7.42
CA GLN A 77 3.25 -15.33 -7.03
C GLN A 77 4.13 -16.06 -8.05
N ILE A 78 3.70 -17.25 -8.52
CA ILE A 78 4.42 -18.00 -9.56
C ILE A 78 4.43 -17.21 -10.88
N TYR A 79 3.28 -16.69 -11.30
CA TYR A 79 3.18 -15.90 -12.51
C TYR A 79 4.10 -14.67 -12.48
N THR A 80 4.06 -13.88 -11.39
CA THR A 80 4.88 -12.67 -11.29
C THR A 80 6.36 -12.98 -11.06
N PHE A 81 6.69 -14.11 -10.43
CA PHE A 81 8.04 -14.63 -10.36
C PHE A 81 8.59 -14.92 -11.75
N LEU A 82 7.86 -15.69 -12.58
CA LEU A 82 8.28 -16.03 -13.95
C LEU A 82 8.33 -14.76 -14.84
N LEU A 83 7.33 -13.90 -14.75
CA LEU A 83 7.30 -12.64 -15.49
C LEU A 83 8.52 -11.75 -15.18
N ALA A 84 9.00 -11.77 -13.94
CA ALA A 84 10.14 -10.97 -13.51
C ALA A 84 11.43 -11.29 -14.31
N PHE A 85 11.59 -12.50 -14.82
CA PHE A 85 12.74 -12.87 -15.65
C PHE A 85 12.79 -12.15 -17.01
N ARG A 86 11.70 -11.50 -17.42
CA ARG A 86 11.71 -10.59 -18.57
C ARG A 86 12.81 -9.53 -18.48
N TRP A 87 13.18 -9.13 -17.28
CA TRP A 87 14.20 -8.11 -17.01
C TRP A 87 15.55 -8.70 -16.63
N LEU A 88 15.78 -10.01 -16.87
CA LEU A 88 17.03 -10.70 -16.51
C LEU A 88 18.27 -9.95 -17.06
N PHE A 89 18.25 -9.60 -18.33
CA PHE A 89 19.38 -8.98 -19.02
C PHE A 89 19.43 -7.45 -18.89
N HIS A 90 18.47 -6.83 -18.22
CA HIS A 90 18.46 -5.38 -17.97
C HIS A 90 19.26 -5.06 -16.70
N LYS A 91 20.47 -4.54 -16.84
CA LYS A 91 21.37 -4.29 -15.69
C LYS A 91 20.92 -3.11 -14.80
N ASP A 92 20.36 -2.05 -15.40
CA ASP A 92 20.03 -0.78 -14.73
C ASP A 92 18.56 -0.68 -14.34
N VAL A 93 18.02 -1.70 -13.68
CA VAL A 93 16.64 -1.72 -13.20
C VAL A 93 16.59 -1.90 -11.69
N VAL A 94 15.60 -1.22 -11.08
CA VAL A 94 15.23 -1.39 -9.68
C VAL A 94 13.91 -2.16 -9.62
N PHE A 95 13.86 -3.18 -8.77
CA PHE A 95 12.62 -3.86 -8.43
C PHE A 95 11.99 -3.17 -7.22
N TYR A 96 10.88 -2.49 -7.45
CA TYR A 96 10.11 -1.80 -6.42
C TYR A 96 8.91 -2.66 -6.02
N ILE A 97 8.95 -3.18 -4.81
CA ILE A 97 7.92 -4.08 -4.27
C ILE A 97 7.05 -3.29 -3.33
N ASN A 98 5.81 -3.04 -3.73
CA ASN A 98 4.86 -2.32 -2.89
C ASN A 98 4.04 -3.30 -2.05
N THR A 99 4.03 -3.12 -0.75
CA THR A 99 3.49 -4.02 0.28
C THR A 99 4.31 -5.31 0.48
N LEU A 100 3.92 -6.15 1.45
CA LEU A 100 4.58 -7.44 1.72
C LEU A 100 4.18 -8.53 0.73
N LEU A 101 3.03 -8.37 0.07
CA LEU A 101 2.38 -9.46 -0.65
C LEU A 101 3.12 -9.94 -1.92
N PRO A 102 3.79 -9.08 -2.74
CA PRO A 102 4.48 -9.56 -3.94
C PRO A 102 5.85 -10.18 -3.62
N VAL A 103 5.87 -11.34 -2.94
CA VAL A 103 7.12 -12.03 -2.58
C VAL A 103 7.77 -12.76 -3.77
N GLY A 104 6.96 -13.26 -4.70
CA GLY A 104 7.46 -13.97 -5.90
C GLY A 104 8.43 -13.15 -6.73
N PRO A 105 8.06 -11.95 -7.19
CA PRO A 105 8.98 -11.10 -7.96
C PRO A 105 10.18 -10.61 -7.14
N ALA A 106 10.05 -10.44 -5.82
CA ALA A 106 11.20 -10.11 -4.97
C ALA A 106 12.23 -11.25 -4.94
N LEU A 107 11.76 -12.50 -4.84
CA LEU A 107 12.61 -13.67 -4.91
C LEU A 107 13.32 -13.77 -6.28
N ALA A 108 12.59 -13.60 -7.38
CA ALA A 108 13.15 -13.56 -8.72
C ALA A 108 14.22 -12.46 -8.85
N GLY A 109 13.91 -11.26 -8.36
CA GLY A 109 14.84 -10.13 -8.33
C GLY A 109 16.14 -10.48 -7.58
N ARG A 110 16.02 -11.16 -6.42
CA ARG A 110 17.19 -11.60 -5.64
C ARG A 110 18.06 -12.60 -6.40
N ILE A 111 17.42 -13.59 -7.04
CA ILE A 111 18.11 -14.59 -7.87
C ILE A 111 18.85 -13.93 -9.05
N MET A 112 18.26 -12.91 -9.66
CA MET A 112 18.82 -12.16 -10.78
C MET A 112 19.84 -11.08 -10.36
N GLY A 113 20.13 -10.90 -9.07
CA GLY A 113 21.02 -9.84 -8.57
C GLY A 113 20.48 -8.41 -8.76
N LYS A 114 19.16 -8.25 -8.84
CA LYS A 114 18.53 -6.91 -8.99
C LYS A 114 18.52 -6.16 -7.67
N HIS A 115 18.62 -4.83 -7.74
CA HIS A 115 18.41 -3.97 -6.58
C HIS A 115 16.92 -3.99 -6.21
N ILE A 116 16.59 -4.35 -4.97
CA ILE A 116 15.22 -4.55 -4.50
C ILE A 116 14.92 -3.52 -3.42
N VAL A 117 13.89 -2.72 -3.67
CA VAL A 117 13.33 -1.75 -2.72
C VAL A 117 11.94 -2.21 -2.34
N TYR A 118 11.68 -2.39 -1.05
CA TYR A 118 10.34 -2.63 -0.54
C TYR A 118 9.74 -1.35 0.02
N HIS A 119 8.48 -1.08 -0.33
CA HIS A 119 7.67 -0.07 0.32
C HIS A 119 6.68 -0.76 1.26
N TYR A 120 6.99 -0.70 2.55
CA TYR A 120 6.32 -1.45 3.61
C TYR A 120 5.20 -0.61 4.22
N HIS A 121 3.95 -1.04 4.05
CA HIS A 121 2.76 -0.33 4.52
C HIS A 121 2.03 -1.03 5.65
N GLU A 122 2.17 -2.36 5.75
CA GLU A 122 1.41 -3.16 6.70
C GLU A 122 2.09 -3.22 8.06
N ASN A 123 1.30 -3.26 9.15
CA ASN A 123 1.80 -3.76 10.43
C ASN A 123 1.72 -5.29 10.44
N ALA A 124 2.76 -5.94 9.91
CA ALA A 124 2.83 -7.40 9.80
C ALA A 124 2.75 -8.09 11.17
N PHE A 125 3.25 -7.45 12.20
CA PHE A 125 3.34 -8.03 13.54
C PHE A 125 1.99 -8.09 14.25
N ALA A 126 1.06 -7.21 13.88
CA ALA A 126 -0.34 -7.24 14.35
C ALA A 126 -1.24 -8.17 13.53
N LYS A 127 -0.83 -8.59 12.32
CA LYS A 127 -1.68 -9.35 11.37
C LYS A 127 -1.53 -10.88 11.42
N GLY A 128 -0.68 -11.41 12.31
CA GLY A 128 -0.52 -12.86 12.48
C GLY A 128 0.67 -13.50 11.75
N ALA A 129 0.79 -14.84 11.86
CA ALA A 129 1.99 -15.59 11.49
C ALA A 129 2.38 -15.46 10.00
N PHE A 130 1.40 -15.49 9.11
CA PHE A 130 1.63 -15.35 7.65
C PHE A 130 2.32 -14.01 7.32
N TYR A 131 1.80 -12.90 7.83
CA TYR A 131 2.40 -11.58 7.60
C TYR A 131 3.77 -11.42 8.26
N LYS A 132 4.00 -12.06 9.43
CA LYS A 132 5.32 -12.12 10.07
C LYS A 132 6.34 -12.85 9.21
N ALA A 133 5.93 -13.97 8.59
CA ALA A 133 6.77 -14.71 7.65
C ALA A 133 7.12 -13.87 6.41
N LEU A 134 6.14 -13.15 5.83
CA LEU A 134 6.37 -12.23 4.71
C LEU A 134 7.31 -11.08 5.09
N ALA A 135 7.16 -10.49 6.29
CA ALA A 135 8.06 -9.44 6.77
C ALA A 135 9.49 -9.96 7.01
N THR A 136 9.63 -11.21 7.42
CA THR A 136 10.95 -11.85 7.54
C THR A 136 11.57 -12.07 6.16
N ALA A 137 10.78 -12.53 5.18
CA ALA A 137 11.24 -12.68 3.80
C ALA A 137 11.64 -11.33 3.19
N MET A 138 10.85 -10.27 3.38
CA MET A 138 11.17 -8.90 2.96
C MET A 138 12.53 -8.47 3.49
N GLN A 139 12.78 -8.62 4.80
CA GLN A 139 14.04 -8.21 5.43
C GLN A 139 15.27 -8.94 4.86
N LYS A 140 15.09 -10.20 4.39
CA LYS A 140 16.17 -10.98 3.77
C LYS A 140 16.38 -10.65 2.29
N LEU A 141 15.30 -10.32 1.58
CA LEU A 141 15.33 -10.11 0.12
C LEU A 141 15.65 -8.64 -0.25
N ALA A 142 15.19 -7.68 0.55
CA ALA A 142 15.34 -6.27 0.25
C ALA A 142 16.78 -5.77 0.38
N HIS A 143 17.20 -4.86 -0.48
CA HIS A 143 18.34 -4.01 -0.29
C HIS A 143 17.97 -2.80 0.57
N GLU A 144 16.82 -2.19 0.27
CA GLU A 144 16.24 -1.07 1.00
C GLU A 144 14.78 -1.35 1.36
N ILE A 145 14.35 -0.83 2.51
CA ILE A 145 12.97 -0.91 3.00
C ILE A 145 12.51 0.51 3.34
N ILE A 146 11.53 1.00 2.62
CA ILE A 146 10.85 2.25 2.92
C ILE A 146 9.71 1.94 3.89
N CYS A 147 9.78 2.49 5.10
CA CYS A 147 8.74 2.40 6.13
C CYS A 147 7.96 3.70 6.19
N VAL A 148 6.65 3.61 6.41
CA VAL A 148 5.77 4.80 6.47
C VAL A 148 5.78 5.49 7.84
N SER A 149 6.45 4.92 8.85
CA SER A 149 6.64 5.51 10.18
C SER A 149 7.79 4.87 10.94
N GLU A 150 8.34 5.60 11.92
CA GLU A 150 9.32 5.06 12.89
C GLU A 150 8.75 3.88 13.68
N TYR A 151 7.50 3.99 14.11
CA TYR A 151 6.80 2.90 14.79
C TYR A 151 6.78 1.61 13.96
N GLN A 152 6.56 1.71 12.65
CA GLN A 152 6.60 0.53 11.78
C GLN A 152 8.03 0.00 11.62
N ALA A 153 9.02 0.88 11.50
CA ALA A 153 10.42 0.51 11.39
C ALA A 153 10.95 -0.18 12.66
N SER A 154 10.46 0.20 13.85
CA SER A 154 10.90 -0.38 15.14
C SER A 154 10.62 -1.88 15.28
N PHE A 155 9.71 -2.45 14.49
CA PHE A 155 9.46 -3.90 14.44
C PHE A 155 10.44 -4.67 13.54
N LEU A 156 11.25 -3.98 12.75
CA LEU A 156 12.25 -4.62 11.89
C LEU A 156 13.48 -4.99 12.72
N LYS A 157 14.07 -6.16 12.40
CA LYS A 157 15.31 -6.64 13.04
C LYS A 157 16.58 -6.07 12.40
N ARG A 158 16.44 -5.24 11.38
CA ARG A 158 17.55 -4.61 10.66
C ARG A 158 17.38 -3.10 10.65
N GLU A 159 18.48 -2.38 10.77
CA GLU A 159 18.53 -0.92 10.66
C GLU A 159 19.11 -0.49 9.31
N LYS A 160 20.11 -1.22 8.81
CA LYS A 160 20.77 -0.89 7.54
C LYS A 160 19.80 -1.00 6.36
N GLY A 161 19.73 0.07 5.57
CA GLY A 161 18.86 0.16 4.40
C GLY A 161 17.38 0.34 4.74
N VAL A 162 17.06 0.78 5.96
CA VAL A 162 15.72 1.21 6.35
C VAL A 162 15.63 2.72 6.19
N ILE A 163 14.59 3.16 5.47
CA ILE A 163 14.31 4.57 5.16
C ILE A 163 12.91 4.87 5.68
N ILE A 164 12.77 5.95 6.44
CA ILE A 164 11.46 6.40 6.91
C ILE A 164 10.94 7.46 5.97
N ALA A 165 9.82 7.17 5.30
CA ALA A 165 9.13 8.10 4.42
C ALA A 165 7.63 8.10 4.75
N PRO A 166 7.17 9.02 5.60
CA PRO A 166 5.77 9.13 5.96
C PRO A 166 4.88 9.37 4.74
N ASN A 167 3.66 8.81 4.79
CA ASN A 167 2.66 9.10 3.78
C ASN A 167 2.32 10.58 3.78
N SER A 168 2.19 11.17 2.61
CA SER A 168 1.75 12.55 2.40
C SER A 168 0.37 12.60 1.74
N LEU A 169 -0.25 13.77 1.81
CA LEU A 169 -1.46 14.05 1.04
C LEU A 169 -1.07 14.48 -0.38
N SER A 170 -1.94 14.21 -1.35
CA SER A 170 -1.71 14.67 -2.72
C SER A 170 -1.79 16.19 -2.81
N ASN A 171 -1.02 16.79 -3.71
CA ASN A 171 -1.07 18.25 -3.94
C ASN A 171 -2.49 18.73 -4.31
N ASN A 172 -3.25 17.91 -5.06
CA ASN A 172 -4.63 18.23 -5.39
C ASN A 172 -5.53 18.31 -4.15
N PHE A 173 -5.25 17.51 -3.13
CA PHE A 173 -5.97 17.57 -1.87
C PHE A 173 -5.53 18.78 -1.05
N THR A 174 -4.22 18.98 -0.88
CA THR A 174 -3.67 20.10 -0.09
C THR A 174 -4.05 21.46 -0.65
N ASN A 175 -4.09 21.60 -1.98
CA ASN A 175 -4.51 22.84 -2.64
C ASN A 175 -6.01 23.17 -2.47
N ARG A 176 -6.81 22.19 -2.04
CA ARG A 176 -8.25 22.39 -1.74
C ARG A 176 -8.51 22.63 -0.27
N LEU A 177 -7.49 22.52 0.60
CA LEU A 177 -7.66 22.80 2.01
C LEU A 177 -7.88 24.30 2.21
N ILE A 178 -9.05 24.64 2.76
CA ILE A 178 -9.35 25.98 3.22
C ILE A 178 -8.84 26.06 4.66
N PRO A 179 -8.05 27.09 5.03
CA PRO A 179 -7.65 27.27 6.43
C PRO A 179 -8.88 27.31 7.32
N THR A 180 -8.94 26.42 8.30
CA THR A 180 -10.03 26.39 9.25
C THR A 180 -9.84 27.55 10.23
N PRO A 181 -10.83 28.45 10.42
CA PRO A 181 -10.74 29.50 11.42
C PRO A 181 -10.49 28.89 12.80
N GLN A 182 -9.81 29.62 13.67
CA GLN A 182 -9.54 29.22 15.07
C GLN A 182 -10.81 28.83 15.86
N THR A 183 -11.97 29.34 15.45
CA THR A 183 -13.31 29.00 15.95
C THR A 183 -13.74 27.55 15.75
N ALA A 184 -12.97 26.73 15.01
CA ALA A 184 -13.28 25.31 14.84
C ALA A 184 -13.29 24.52 16.15
N PHE A 185 -12.47 24.90 17.12
CA PHE A 185 -12.49 24.33 18.48
C PHE A 185 -13.76 24.67 19.27
N GLU A 186 -14.42 25.81 18.97
CA GLU A 186 -15.66 26.21 19.59
C GLU A 186 -16.86 25.38 19.15
N ARG A 187 -16.77 24.73 17.99
CA ARG A 187 -17.85 23.88 17.42
C ARG A 187 -18.07 22.60 18.19
N LYS A 188 -17.13 22.19 19.04
CA LYS A 188 -17.20 20.94 19.81
C LYS A 188 -17.54 19.71 18.97
N GLN A 189 -17.03 19.69 17.72
CA GLN A 189 -17.19 18.57 16.79
C GLN A 189 -15.98 17.65 16.84
N ILE A 190 -16.25 16.35 16.93
CA ILE A 190 -15.24 15.28 16.89
C ILE A 190 -15.55 14.39 15.69
N LEU A 191 -14.62 14.33 14.74
CA LEU A 191 -14.76 13.57 13.49
C LEU A 191 -13.87 12.35 13.51
N MET A 192 -14.42 11.19 13.19
CA MET A 192 -13.68 9.98 12.87
C MET A 192 -13.90 9.60 11.41
N LEU A 193 -12.80 9.40 10.66
CA LEU A 193 -12.80 8.91 9.28
C LEU A 193 -12.26 7.49 9.27
N GLY A 194 -13.01 6.51 8.81
CA GLY A 194 -12.54 5.13 8.83
C GLY A 194 -13.46 4.14 8.13
N SER A 195 -13.07 2.87 8.20
CA SER A 195 -13.93 1.73 7.86
C SER A 195 -14.46 1.10 9.17
N LEU A 196 -15.59 0.39 9.08
CA LEU A 196 -16.22 -0.29 10.23
C LEU A 196 -15.45 -1.54 10.72
N LYS A 197 -14.17 -1.67 10.36
CA LYS A 197 -13.34 -2.79 10.82
C LYS A 197 -12.97 -2.63 12.29
N LEU A 198 -13.11 -3.67 13.08
CA LEU A 198 -12.87 -3.67 14.54
C LEU A 198 -11.52 -3.05 14.93
N TYR A 199 -10.45 -3.31 14.18
CA TYR A 199 -9.13 -2.73 14.48
C TYR A 199 -9.03 -1.21 14.25
N LYS A 200 -10.09 -0.58 13.74
CA LYS A 200 -10.25 0.89 13.63
C LYS A 200 -11.02 1.50 14.79
N SER A 201 -11.47 0.66 15.72
CA SER A 201 -12.14 1.06 16.96
C SER A 201 -13.40 1.91 16.76
N PRO A 202 -14.32 1.56 15.84
CA PRO A 202 -15.57 2.32 15.68
C PRO A 202 -16.48 2.23 16.91
N LEU A 203 -16.45 1.10 17.63
CA LEU A 203 -17.28 0.92 18.84
C LEU A 203 -16.79 1.82 19.97
N GLU A 204 -15.48 1.90 20.17
CA GLU A 204 -14.89 2.80 21.18
C GLU A 204 -15.19 4.27 20.87
N PHE A 205 -15.29 4.65 19.58
CA PHE A 205 -15.71 5.97 19.18
C PHE A 205 -17.18 6.25 19.56
N ILE A 206 -18.08 5.27 19.41
CA ILE A 206 -19.49 5.36 19.81
C ILE A 206 -19.60 5.45 21.34
N GLU A 207 -18.85 4.61 22.08
CA GLU A 207 -18.82 4.68 23.55
C GLU A 207 -18.33 6.04 24.05
N LEU A 208 -17.34 6.62 23.38
CA LEU A 208 -16.82 7.95 23.70
C LEU A 208 -17.91 9.02 23.49
N ALA A 209 -18.67 8.91 22.40
CA ALA A 209 -19.78 9.80 22.12
C ALA A 209 -20.86 9.78 23.24
N GLN A 210 -21.17 8.58 23.75
CA GLN A 210 -22.11 8.44 24.87
C GLN A 210 -21.61 9.09 26.18
N LYS A 211 -20.28 9.03 26.40
CA LYS A 211 -19.65 9.60 27.62
C LYS A 211 -19.46 11.12 27.57
N LEU A 212 -19.48 11.70 26.39
CA LEU A 212 -19.21 13.13 26.16
C LEU A 212 -20.36 13.81 25.38
N PRO A 213 -21.58 13.90 25.98
CA PRO A 213 -22.77 14.41 25.30
C PRO A 213 -22.68 15.90 24.93
N GLN A 214 -21.72 16.63 25.50
CA GLN A 214 -21.46 18.04 25.18
C GLN A 214 -20.74 18.24 23.84
N PHE A 215 -20.30 17.18 23.20
CA PHE A 215 -19.65 17.20 21.88
C PHE A 215 -20.56 16.56 20.82
N THR A 216 -20.45 17.05 19.59
CA THR A 216 -21.06 16.40 18.43
C THR A 216 -20.05 15.42 17.82
N PHE A 217 -20.42 14.15 17.73
CA PHE A 217 -19.59 13.12 17.12
C PHE A 217 -20.10 12.77 15.73
N GLU A 218 -19.18 12.74 14.77
CA GLU A 218 -19.47 12.40 13.38
C GLU A 218 -18.55 11.26 12.93
N LEU A 219 -19.14 10.13 12.50
CA LEU A 219 -18.42 8.99 11.96
C LEU A 219 -18.64 8.91 10.45
N VAL A 220 -17.60 9.20 9.67
CA VAL A 220 -17.63 9.06 8.22
C VAL A 220 -16.97 7.74 7.85
N VAL A 221 -17.75 6.83 7.29
CA VAL A 221 -17.31 5.49 6.92
C VAL A 221 -17.18 5.35 5.40
N ASN A 222 -16.12 4.68 4.98
CA ASN A 222 -15.93 4.26 3.59
C ASN A 222 -16.40 2.80 3.46
N ASP A 223 -17.71 2.60 3.49
CA ASP A 223 -18.33 1.28 3.37
C ASP A 223 -19.61 1.35 2.51
N THR A 224 -20.10 0.21 2.05
CA THR A 224 -21.37 0.15 1.33
C THR A 224 -22.56 0.10 2.30
N GLN A 225 -23.73 0.61 1.85
CA GLN A 225 -24.95 0.60 2.66
C GLN A 225 -25.32 -0.82 3.15
N GLU A 226 -25.00 -1.84 2.35
CA GLU A 226 -25.26 -3.25 2.69
C GLU A 226 -24.44 -3.72 3.90
N ASN A 227 -23.20 -3.22 4.07
CA ASN A 227 -22.32 -3.57 5.18
C ASN A 227 -22.63 -2.79 6.46
N ILE A 228 -23.44 -1.71 6.38
CA ILE A 228 -23.84 -0.89 7.53
C ILE A 228 -25.08 -1.49 8.21
N ASN A 229 -25.92 -2.20 7.45
CA ASN A 229 -27.20 -2.74 7.91
C ASN A 229 -27.14 -4.22 8.36
N GLY A 230 -25.99 -4.84 8.36
CA GLY A 230 -25.71 -6.21 8.83
C GLY A 230 -24.95 -6.25 10.11
#